data_88689f5c6acd39194cc936cd4b534614
#
_entry.id   88689f5c6acd39194cc936cd4b534614
#
_cell.length_a   1.000
_cell.length_b   1.000
_cell.length_c   1.000
_cell.angle_alpha   90.00
_cell.angle_beta   90.00
_cell.angle_gamma   90.00
#
_symmetry.space_group_name_H-M   'P 1'
#
loop_
_entity.id
_entity.type
_entity.pdbx_description
1 polymer ?
#
loop_
_entity_poly.entity_id
_entity_poly.type
_entity_poly.pdbx_seq_one_letter_code
_entity_poly.pdbx_strand_id
1 'polypeptide(L)'
;MRSSCWLAALVVLGACGADDDAPPGDGDGGADVDAAAGTIDAPPVVGEPPGLEGIVNAHNAERALVGVGPLTWDPALAAIADAWVRQCVDNQAPTGLVDHNAGRSNGYPTYVGENIYGSGGQASGTGATASWVSEKQYYHHDTNSCDAGRVCGHYTQVVWRNTTKIGCAIYTCAGFQYGSTVVCDYGPGGNIGGQSPY
;
A
#
# COMPACT_ATOMS: atom_id res chain seq x y z
N MET A 1 48.94 -19.53 4.10
CA MET A 1 48.89 -20.54 3.03
C MET A 1 47.52 -20.45 2.42
N ARG A 2 47.34 -19.71 1.30
CA ARG A 2 47.21 -20.23 -0.08
C ARG A 2 46.10 -21.30 -0.13
N SER A 3 45.04 -21.21 -0.88
CA SER A 3 44.94 -20.96 -2.32
C SER A 3 43.54 -20.61 -2.75
N SER A 4 43.51 -19.75 -3.75
CA SER A 4 42.41 -19.40 -4.67
C SER A 4 42.10 -20.53 -5.67
N CYS A 5 40.88 -20.57 -6.24
CA CYS A 5 40.53 -21.01 -7.60
C CYS A 5 39.07 -20.55 -7.84
N TRP A 6 38.69 -19.67 -8.70
CA TRP A 6 38.76 -19.30 -10.12
C TRP A 6 38.01 -20.26 -11.05
N LEU A 7 37.01 -19.67 -11.78
CA LEU A 7 36.52 -19.92 -13.13
C LEU A 7 35.61 -21.17 -13.33
N ALA A 8 34.56 -21.15 -14.13
CA ALA A 8 34.42 -20.62 -15.48
C ALA A 8 32.92 -20.44 -15.88
N ALA A 9 32.68 -19.45 -16.70
CA ALA A 9 31.47 -19.24 -17.49
C ALA A 9 31.36 -20.28 -18.61
N LEU A 10 30.14 -20.70 -18.97
CA LEU A 10 29.90 -21.31 -20.27
C LEU A 10 28.60 -20.71 -20.88
N VAL A 11 28.82 -19.95 -21.96
CA VAL A 11 27.81 -19.48 -22.90
C VAL A 11 27.53 -20.59 -23.89
N VAL A 12 26.27 -20.93 -24.13
CA VAL A 12 25.86 -21.69 -25.34
C VAL A 12 24.77 -20.90 -26.06
N LEU A 13 25.16 -20.40 -27.22
CA LEU A 13 24.29 -19.90 -28.28
C LEU A 13 23.76 -21.10 -29.09
N GLY A 14 22.48 -21.09 -29.42
CA GLY A 14 21.88 -22.01 -30.36
C GLY A 14 20.64 -21.40 -31.00
N ALA A 15 20.71 -21.22 -32.32
CA ALA A 15 19.85 -20.41 -33.16
C ALA A 15 18.66 -21.17 -33.74
N CYS A 16 17.63 -20.39 -34.12
CA CYS A 16 16.73 -20.49 -35.32
C CYS A 16 15.97 -21.79 -35.59
N GLY A 17 14.66 -21.62 -35.73
CA GLY A 17 13.74 -22.46 -36.47
C GLY A 17 12.39 -21.79 -36.57
N ALA A 18 12.11 -21.12 -37.69
CA ALA A 18 10.77 -20.72 -38.10
C ALA A 18 10.10 -21.92 -38.73
N ASP A 19 8.78 -22.06 -38.53
CA ASP A 19 7.87 -22.59 -39.55
C ASP A 19 6.41 -22.23 -39.18
N ASP A 20 5.75 -21.66 -40.19
CA ASP A 20 4.35 -21.28 -40.28
C ASP A 20 3.46 -22.50 -40.22
N ASP A 21 2.26 -22.36 -39.61
CA ASP A 21 0.99 -22.77 -40.18
C ASP A 21 -0.16 -22.51 -39.21
N ALA A 22 -1.02 -21.55 -39.54
CA ALA A 22 -2.32 -21.34 -38.92
C ALA A 22 -3.44 -21.93 -39.78
N PRO A 23 -4.44 -22.61 -39.22
CA PRO A 23 -5.75 -22.69 -39.84
C PRO A 23 -6.74 -21.69 -39.18
N PRO A 24 -7.73 -21.19 -39.93
CA PRO A 24 -8.75 -20.29 -39.43
C PRO A 24 -9.85 -21.06 -38.69
N GLY A 25 -10.25 -20.58 -37.53
CA GLY A 25 -11.34 -21.16 -36.75
C GLY A 25 -12.14 -20.08 -36.05
N ASP A 26 -13.26 -19.94 -36.45
CA ASP A 26 -14.60 -19.52 -36.03
C ASP A 26 -14.71 -18.73 -34.70
N GLY A 27 -15.41 -17.59 -34.86
CA GLY A 27 -15.81 -16.73 -33.76
C GLY A 27 -16.85 -17.40 -32.85
N ASP A 28 -16.66 -17.21 -31.58
CA ASP A 28 -17.74 -17.34 -30.62
C ASP A 28 -17.62 -16.19 -29.62
N GLY A 29 -18.66 -15.36 -29.58
CA GLY A 29 -18.73 -14.16 -28.76
C GLY A 29 -18.92 -14.51 -27.29
N GLY A 30 -17.82 -14.67 -26.58
CA GLY A 30 -17.78 -14.63 -25.14
C GLY A 30 -17.62 -13.18 -24.70
N ALA A 31 -18.61 -12.62 -24.02
CA ALA A 31 -18.48 -11.35 -23.34
C ALA A 31 -17.48 -11.54 -22.19
N ASP A 32 -16.21 -11.21 -22.44
CA ASP A 32 -15.21 -11.06 -21.40
C ASP A 32 -15.64 -9.90 -20.49
N VAL A 33 -16.20 -10.24 -19.37
CA VAL A 33 -16.30 -9.32 -18.23
C VAL A 33 -14.89 -9.19 -17.66
N ASP A 34 -14.07 -8.34 -18.29
CA ASP A 34 -12.83 -7.86 -17.71
C ASP A 34 -13.18 -7.17 -16.42
N ALA A 35 -13.03 -7.91 -15.31
CA ALA A 35 -12.91 -7.29 -14.01
C ALA A 35 -11.64 -6.44 -14.09
N ALA A 36 -11.82 -5.13 -14.30
CA ALA A 36 -10.75 -4.17 -14.35
C ALA A 36 -9.98 -4.23 -13.02
N ALA A 37 -8.93 -5.02 -12.98
CA ALA A 37 -7.88 -4.88 -11.98
C ALA A 37 -7.43 -3.42 -12.07
N GLY A 38 -7.66 -2.66 -10.98
CA GLY A 38 -7.32 -1.24 -10.96
C GLY A 38 -5.86 -1.07 -11.30
N THR A 39 -5.58 -0.54 -12.48
CA THR A 39 -4.20 -0.33 -12.92
C THR A 39 -3.60 0.79 -12.11
N ILE A 40 -2.37 0.60 -11.62
CA ILE A 40 -1.59 1.64 -10.94
C ILE A 40 -1.34 2.86 -11.85
N ASP A 41 -1.57 2.71 -13.17
CA ASP A 41 -1.45 3.75 -14.18
C ASP A 41 -2.75 4.57 -14.37
N ALA A 42 -3.80 4.31 -13.59
CA ALA A 42 -5.00 5.15 -13.61
C ALA A 42 -4.66 6.59 -13.14
N PRO A 43 -5.29 7.61 -13.73
CA PRO A 43 -5.02 8.99 -13.33
C PRO A 43 -5.31 9.18 -11.83
N PRO A 44 -4.56 10.10 -11.16
CA PRO A 44 -4.78 10.40 -9.75
C PRO A 44 -6.23 10.77 -9.46
N VAL A 45 -6.71 10.34 -8.30
CA VAL A 45 -8.07 10.70 -7.84
C VAL A 45 -8.09 12.18 -7.49
N VAL A 46 -9.18 12.86 -7.84
CA VAL A 46 -9.33 14.29 -7.53
C VAL A 46 -9.28 14.51 -6.01
N GLY A 47 -8.38 15.38 -5.57
CA GLY A 47 -8.19 15.72 -4.16
C GLY A 47 -6.89 15.18 -3.55
N GLU A 48 -6.19 14.25 -4.20
CA GLU A 48 -4.86 13.80 -3.76
C GLU A 48 -3.86 14.97 -3.91
N PRO A 49 -3.15 15.36 -2.82
CA PRO A 49 -2.17 16.45 -2.91
C PRO A 49 -0.88 16.00 -3.60
N PRO A 50 -0.02 16.94 -4.03
CA PRO A 50 1.29 16.64 -4.61
C PRO A 50 2.12 15.71 -3.71
N GLY A 51 2.70 14.67 -4.32
CA GLY A 51 3.45 13.62 -3.65
C GLY A 51 2.61 12.43 -3.18
N LEU A 52 1.27 12.53 -3.25
CA LEU A 52 0.35 11.45 -2.92
C LEU A 52 -0.46 10.95 -4.13
N GLU A 53 -0.13 11.44 -5.32
CA GLU A 53 -0.82 11.05 -6.55
C GLU A 53 -0.80 9.51 -6.72
N GLY A 54 -1.97 8.95 -6.97
CA GLY A 54 -2.16 7.52 -7.18
C GLY A 54 -2.24 6.68 -5.90
N ILE A 55 -2.24 7.28 -4.71
CA ILE A 55 -2.31 6.53 -3.45
C ILE A 55 -3.62 5.74 -3.33
N VAL A 56 -4.76 6.34 -3.70
CA VAL A 56 -6.07 5.66 -3.69
C VAL A 56 -6.10 4.53 -4.70
N ASN A 57 -5.57 4.76 -5.90
CA ASN A 57 -5.50 3.72 -6.93
C ASN A 57 -4.63 2.54 -6.50
N ALA A 58 -3.48 2.79 -5.86
CA ALA A 58 -2.61 1.75 -5.34
C ALA A 58 -3.30 0.91 -4.24
N HIS A 59 -4.04 1.55 -3.33
CA HIS A 59 -4.87 0.83 -2.36
C HIS A 59 -5.94 -0.01 -3.04
N ASN A 60 -6.65 0.55 -4.01
CA ASN A 60 -7.76 -0.11 -4.69
C ASN A 60 -7.30 -1.28 -5.56
N ALA A 61 -6.11 -1.22 -6.14
CA ALA A 61 -5.50 -2.34 -6.84
C ALA A 61 -5.32 -3.55 -5.89
N GLU A 62 -4.76 -3.34 -4.69
CA GLU A 62 -4.58 -4.42 -3.72
C GLU A 62 -5.92 -4.93 -3.16
N ARG A 63 -6.87 -4.03 -2.91
CA ARG A 63 -8.22 -4.38 -2.42
C ARG A 63 -9.00 -5.24 -3.42
N ALA A 64 -8.88 -4.97 -4.70
CA ALA A 64 -9.49 -5.78 -5.76
C ALA A 64 -8.97 -7.23 -5.76
N LEU A 65 -7.66 -7.44 -5.46
CA LEU A 65 -7.07 -8.78 -5.40
C LEU A 65 -7.68 -9.66 -4.30
N VAL A 66 -8.23 -9.06 -3.25
CA VAL A 66 -8.87 -9.78 -2.13
C VAL A 66 -10.40 -9.65 -2.15
N GLY A 67 -10.98 -9.08 -3.21
CA GLY A 67 -12.43 -9.00 -3.41
C GLY A 67 -13.16 -8.03 -2.49
N VAL A 68 -12.48 -7.01 -1.95
CA VAL A 68 -13.14 -5.97 -1.13
C VAL A 68 -13.37 -4.68 -1.91
N GLY A 69 -14.42 -3.93 -1.54
CA GLY A 69 -14.83 -2.71 -2.23
C GLY A 69 -13.76 -1.60 -2.21
N PRO A 70 -13.75 -0.70 -3.21
CA PRO A 70 -12.76 0.35 -3.34
C PRO A 70 -12.92 1.43 -2.26
N LEU A 71 -11.81 2.11 -1.96
CA LEU A 71 -11.77 3.34 -1.17
C LEU A 71 -12.04 4.55 -2.07
N THR A 72 -12.62 5.60 -1.47
CA THR A 72 -12.74 6.92 -2.05
C THR A 72 -11.96 7.94 -1.21
N TRP A 73 -11.44 8.99 -1.84
CA TRP A 73 -10.78 10.08 -1.12
C TRP A 73 -11.76 10.85 -0.23
N ASP A 74 -11.34 11.13 1.00
CA ASP A 74 -12.11 11.93 1.96
C ASP A 74 -11.27 13.12 2.44
N PRO A 75 -11.64 14.36 2.08
CA PRO A 75 -10.89 15.54 2.47
C PRO A 75 -10.91 15.82 3.98
N ALA A 76 -11.89 15.31 4.72
CA ALA A 76 -11.93 15.47 6.18
C ALA A 76 -10.87 14.59 6.86
N LEU A 77 -10.69 13.34 6.40
CA LEU A 77 -9.60 12.47 6.84
C LEU A 77 -8.24 13.06 6.46
N ALA A 78 -8.11 13.58 5.23
CA ALA A 78 -6.88 14.23 4.80
C ALA A 78 -6.52 15.45 5.67
N ALA A 79 -7.51 16.24 6.09
CA ALA A 79 -7.29 17.36 7.00
C ALA A 79 -6.84 16.92 8.41
N ILE A 80 -7.36 15.80 8.91
CA ILE A 80 -6.92 15.22 10.20
C ILE A 80 -5.46 14.77 10.10
N ALA A 81 -5.11 14.02 9.04
CA ALA A 81 -3.75 13.57 8.78
C ALA A 81 -2.76 14.75 8.62
N ASP A 82 -3.15 15.79 7.87
CA ASP A 82 -2.30 16.97 7.64
C ASP A 82 -2.06 17.78 8.93
N ALA A 83 -3.12 18.00 9.69
CA ALA A 83 -3.02 18.68 10.97
C ALA A 83 -2.11 17.95 11.97
N TRP A 84 -2.05 16.63 11.89
CA TRP A 84 -1.20 15.81 12.75
C TRP A 84 0.25 15.76 12.28
N VAL A 85 0.49 15.36 11.01
CA VAL A 85 1.85 15.15 10.50
C VAL A 85 2.72 16.41 10.61
N ARG A 86 2.12 17.61 10.50
CA ARG A 86 2.83 18.90 10.64
C ARG A 86 3.31 19.19 12.06
N GLN A 87 2.81 18.50 13.07
CA GLN A 87 3.27 18.68 14.45
C GLN A 87 4.60 17.98 14.69
N CYS A 88 5.01 17.03 13.83
CA CYS A 88 6.25 16.29 13.96
C CYS A 88 6.43 15.69 15.37
N VAL A 89 5.39 15.07 15.89
CA VAL A 89 5.43 14.43 17.22
C VAL A 89 6.19 13.11 17.11
N ASP A 90 7.22 12.94 17.94
CA ASP A 90 8.08 11.76 18.03
C ASP A 90 8.47 11.54 19.49
N ASN A 91 7.56 10.97 20.26
CA ASN A 91 7.72 10.72 21.69
C ASN A 91 7.75 9.22 22.04
N GLN A 92 7.46 8.35 21.05
CA GLN A 92 7.33 6.91 21.22
C GLN A 92 8.34 6.18 20.34
N ALA A 93 8.65 4.95 20.69
CA ALA A 93 9.45 4.10 19.82
C ALA A 93 8.56 3.50 18.68
N PRO A 94 9.08 3.39 17.45
CA PRO A 94 10.44 3.74 17.01
C PRO A 94 10.64 5.25 16.83
N THR A 95 11.73 5.80 17.34
CA THR A 95 12.07 7.23 17.19
C THR A 95 12.56 7.56 15.79
N GLY A 96 12.41 8.82 15.40
CA GLY A 96 12.80 9.31 14.06
C GLY A 96 11.69 9.18 13.01
N LEU A 97 10.46 8.90 13.46
CA LEU A 97 9.23 8.82 12.68
C LEU A 97 8.11 9.51 13.47
N VAL A 98 7.13 10.09 12.79
CA VAL A 98 5.95 10.67 13.44
C VAL A 98 5.15 9.57 14.16
N ASP A 99 4.74 9.85 15.40
CA ASP A 99 3.89 8.97 16.20
C ASP A 99 2.47 8.87 15.64
N HIS A 100 1.73 7.81 16.03
CA HIS A 100 0.31 7.71 15.75
C HIS A 100 -0.50 8.81 16.45
N ASN A 101 -1.48 9.37 15.73
CA ASN A 101 -2.43 10.33 16.25
C ASN A 101 -3.48 9.67 17.16
N ALA A 102 -3.31 9.76 18.47
CA ALA A 102 -4.30 9.22 19.42
C ALA A 102 -5.69 9.91 19.31
N GLY A 103 -5.72 11.14 18.80
CA GLY A 103 -6.93 11.95 18.66
C GLY A 103 -7.58 11.87 17.27
N ARG A 104 -7.11 11.03 16.35
CA ARG A 104 -7.56 10.99 14.93
C ARG A 104 -9.05 10.77 14.73
N SER A 105 -9.74 10.15 15.69
CA SER A 105 -11.19 9.96 15.61
C SER A 105 -12.01 11.15 16.14
N ASN A 106 -11.36 12.16 16.74
CA ASN A 106 -12.06 13.32 17.31
C ASN A 106 -12.70 14.15 16.19
N GLY A 107 -14.03 14.30 16.26
CA GLY A 107 -14.77 15.05 15.26
C GLY A 107 -15.08 14.31 13.95
N TYR A 108 -14.61 13.06 13.79
CA TYR A 108 -15.01 12.21 12.69
C TYR A 108 -16.16 11.26 13.10
N PRO A 109 -17.13 10.94 12.21
CA PRO A 109 -18.35 10.20 12.59
C PRO A 109 -18.12 8.77 13.06
N THR A 110 -16.99 8.17 12.71
CA THR A 110 -16.65 6.77 13.03
C THR A 110 -15.26 6.69 13.67
N TYR A 111 -14.91 5.52 14.20
CA TYR A 111 -13.51 5.21 14.51
C TYR A 111 -12.63 5.38 13.26
N VAL A 112 -11.47 6.01 13.41
CA VAL A 112 -10.50 6.25 12.36
C VAL A 112 -9.28 5.34 12.57
N GLY A 113 -8.95 4.53 11.55
CA GLY A 113 -7.70 3.80 11.47
C GLY A 113 -6.60 4.68 10.90
N GLU A 114 -5.34 4.30 11.11
CA GLU A 114 -4.21 5.11 10.62
C GLU A 114 -3.04 4.20 10.22
N ASN A 115 -2.43 4.51 9.08
CA ASN A 115 -1.12 3.99 8.68
C ASN A 115 -0.13 5.13 8.54
N ILE A 116 1.10 4.92 9.00
CA ILE A 116 2.20 5.88 8.89
C ILE A 116 3.36 5.22 8.15
N TYR A 117 3.96 5.98 7.23
CA TYR A 117 5.17 5.60 6.50
C TYR A 117 6.18 6.73 6.57
N GLY A 118 7.44 6.40 6.84
CA GLY A 118 8.53 7.35 6.83
C GLY A 118 9.65 6.92 5.90
N SER A 119 10.27 7.91 5.25
CA SER A 119 11.43 7.72 4.38
C SER A 119 12.56 8.67 4.78
N GLY A 120 13.79 8.17 4.77
CA GLY A 120 14.98 9.00 4.90
C GLY A 120 15.30 9.83 3.64
N GLY A 121 14.62 9.54 2.52
CA GLY A 121 14.60 10.31 1.28
C GLY A 121 13.25 10.96 1.06
N GLN A 122 12.86 11.12 -0.20
CA GLN A 122 11.52 11.61 -0.53
C GLN A 122 10.50 10.47 -0.43
N ALA A 123 9.45 10.64 0.36
CA ALA A 123 8.32 9.74 0.40
C ALA A 123 7.35 10.02 -0.77
N SER A 124 6.54 9.02 -1.13
CA SER A 124 5.43 9.15 -2.06
C SER A 124 4.25 8.31 -1.64
N GLY A 125 3.05 8.63 -2.09
CA GLY A 125 1.85 7.89 -1.76
C GLY A 125 1.90 6.43 -2.23
N THR A 126 2.35 6.18 -3.45
CA THR A 126 2.51 4.82 -3.99
C THR A 126 3.61 4.04 -3.27
N GLY A 127 4.72 4.71 -2.89
CA GLY A 127 5.79 4.10 -2.10
C GLY A 127 5.33 3.70 -0.70
N ALA A 128 4.55 4.55 -0.03
CA ALA A 128 3.93 4.25 1.26
C ALA A 128 3.01 3.02 1.15
N THR A 129 2.09 3.00 0.16
CA THR A 129 1.20 1.87 -0.07
C THR A 129 1.97 0.59 -0.34
N ALA A 130 3.00 0.63 -1.19
CA ALA A 130 3.84 -0.54 -1.48
C ALA A 130 4.52 -1.09 -0.21
N SER A 131 5.01 -0.21 0.67
CA SER A 131 5.59 -0.60 1.96
C SER A 131 4.56 -1.31 2.84
N TRP A 132 3.35 -0.76 3.00
CA TRP A 132 2.29 -1.37 3.81
C TRP A 132 1.81 -2.70 3.23
N VAL A 133 1.66 -2.79 1.90
CA VAL A 133 1.27 -4.02 1.21
C VAL A 133 2.34 -5.10 1.30
N SER A 134 3.61 -4.74 1.45
CA SER A 134 4.70 -5.73 1.61
C SER A 134 4.53 -6.63 2.84
N GLU A 135 3.76 -6.19 3.84
CA GLU A 135 3.44 -6.99 5.03
C GLU A 135 2.55 -8.21 4.72
N LYS A 136 1.86 -8.21 3.55
CA LYS A 136 1.01 -9.30 3.06
C LYS A 136 1.71 -10.67 3.14
N GLN A 137 3.01 -10.70 2.86
CA GLN A 137 3.81 -11.93 2.89
C GLN A 137 3.86 -12.61 4.26
N TYR A 138 3.54 -11.88 5.35
CA TYR A 138 3.58 -12.36 6.73
C TYR A 138 2.17 -12.57 7.31
N TYR A 139 1.11 -12.20 6.57
CA TYR A 139 -0.25 -12.31 7.05
C TYR A 139 -0.91 -13.61 6.59
N HIS A 140 -1.50 -14.35 7.53
CA HIS A 140 -2.22 -15.60 7.30
C HIS A 140 -3.73 -15.37 7.46
N HIS A 141 -4.42 -15.26 6.33
CA HIS A 141 -5.86 -14.96 6.29
C HIS A 141 -6.69 -16.04 7.02
N ASP A 142 -6.41 -17.33 6.79
CA ASP A 142 -7.20 -18.44 7.34
C ASP A 142 -7.22 -18.46 8.88
N THR A 143 -6.17 -17.99 9.50
CA THR A 143 -6.03 -17.92 10.97
C THR A 143 -6.14 -16.51 11.50
N ASN A 144 -6.28 -15.51 10.61
CA ASN A 144 -6.25 -14.08 10.94
C ASN A 144 -5.04 -13.74 11.86
N SER A 145 -3.87 -14.16 11.45
CA SER A 145 -2.64 -14.01 12.24
C SER A 145 -1.48 -13.48 11.41
N CYS A 146 -0.49 -12.97 12.11
CA CYS A 146 0.77 -12.48 11.53
C CYS A 146 1.92 -13.36 12.02
N ASP A 147 2.95 -13.56 11.19
CA ASP A 147 4.17 -14.26 11.59
C ASP A 147 4.78 -13.66 12.86
N ALA A 148 5.33 -14.52 13.70
CA ALA A 148 5.92 -14.11 14.97
C ALA A 148 7.03 -13.05 14.76
N GLY A 149 6.92 -11.93 15.46
CA GLY A 149 7.87 -10.81 15.36
C GLY A 149 7.74 -9.98 14.09
N ARG A 150 6.68 -10.18 13.28
CA ARG A 150 6.35 -9.36 12.11
C ARG A 150 5.17 -8.43 12.40
N VAL A 151 5.02 -7.44 11.56
CA VAL A 151 3.89 -6.50 11.58
C VAL A 151 3.05 -6.79 10.34
N CYS A 152 1.72 -6.81 10.50
CA CYS A 152 0.76 -6.97 9.41
C CYS A 152 -0.34 -5.91 9.45
N GLY A 153 -0.31 -5.04 10.47
CA GLY A 153 -1.38 -4.08 10.74
C GLY A 153 -1.58 -3.04 9.64
N HIS A 154 -0.53 -2.66 8.93
CA HIS A 154 -0.67 -1.74 7.82
C HIS A 154 -1.36 -2.43 6.63
N TYR A 155 -0.95 -3.63 6.26
CA TYR A 155 -1.60 -4.39 5.20
C TYR A 155 -3.08 -4.66 5.51
N THR A 156 -3.39 -5.14 6.72
CA THR A 156 -4.76 -5.47 7.09
C THR A 156 -5.66 -4.23 7.10
N GLN A 157 -5.14 -3.04 7.44
CA GLN A 157 -5.87 -1.78 7.30
C GLN A 157 -6.11 -1.42 5.81
N VAL A 158 -5.12 -1.57 4.92
CA VAL A 158 -5.27 -1.33 3.48
C VAL A 158 -6.43 -2.13 2.89
N VAL A 159 -6.54 -3.41 3.26
CA VAL A 159 -7.54 -4.33 2.71
C VAL A 159 -8.76 -4.52 3.62
N TRP A 160 -8.98 -3.65 4.61
CA TRP A 160 -10.11 -3.79 5.54
C TRP A 160 -11.44 -3.59 4.84
N ARG A 161 -12.29 -4.66 4.83
CA ARG A 161 -13.53 -4.71 4.02
C ARG A 161 -14.51 -3.56 4.31
N ASN A 162 -14.62 -3.17 5.59
CA ASN A 162 -15.58 -2.17 6.03
C ASN A 162 -15.06 -0.73 5.91
N THR A 163 -13.78 -0.54 5.59
CA THR A 163 -13.23 0.78 5.28
C THR A 163 -13.64 1.18 3.87
N THR A 164 -14.20 2.39 3.73
CA THR A 164 -14.68 2.91 2.44
C THR A 164 -14.03 4.23 2.03
N LYS A 165 -13.33 4.87 2.96
CA LYS A 165 -12.74 6.19 2.77
C LYS A 165 -11.29 6.23 3.24
N ILE A 166 -10.49 7.06 2.58
CA ILE A 166 -9.09 7.33 2.91
C ILE A 166 -8.82 8.82 2.69
N GLY A 167 -8.03 9.40 3.59
CA GLY A 167 -7.45 10.73 3.39
C GLY A 167 -6.04 10.74 3.94
N CYS A 168 -5.10 11.29 3.18
CA CYS A 168 -3.69 11.25 3.53
C CYS A 168 -3.06 12.63 3.47
N ALA A 169 -1.92 12.76 4.16
CA ALA A 169 -1.05 13.91 4.08
C ALA A 169 0.42 13.47 4.02
N ILE A 170 1.24 14.32 3.41
CA ILE A 170 2.68 14.14 3.35
C ILE A 170 3.36 15.41 3.88
N TYR A 171 4.35 15.24 4.76
CA TYR A 171 5.11 16.35 5.31
C TYR A 171 6.55 15.93 5.62
N THR A 172 7.47 16.91 5.64
CA THR A 172 8.87 16.65 5.99
C THR A 172 9.17 17.23 7.37
N CYS A 173 9.41 16.35 8.33
CA CYS A 173 9.82 16.69 9.67
C CYS A 173 11.36 16.81 9.74
N ALA A 174 11.85 18.04 9.85
CA ALA A 174 13.29 18.30 9.89
C ALA A 174 13.95 17.64 11.11
N GLY A 175 15.08 16.99 10.89
CA GLY A 175 15.83 16.32 11.96
C GLY A 175 15.40 14.88 12.26
N PHE A 176 14.31 14.39 11.70
CA PHE A 176 13.92 12.99 11.84
C PHE A 176 14.73 12.09 10.92
N GLN A 177 15.00 10.87 11.37
CA GLN A 177 15.68 9.85 10.54
C GLN A 177 14.83 9.49 9.31
N TYR A 178 13.52 9.38 9.48
CA TYR A 178 12.52 9.11 8.45
C TYR A 178 11.66 10.35 8.23
N GLY A 179 12.32 11.49 7.97
CA GLY A 179 11.69 12.82 8.01
C GLY A 179 10.59 13.05 6.98
N SER A 180 10.70 12.46 5.77
CA SER A 180 9.61 12.53 4.80
C SER A 180 8.55 11.50 5.17
N THR A 181 7.43 11.98 5.73
CA THR A 181 6.39 11.14 6.34
C THR A 181 5.08 11.25 5.59
N VAL A 182 4.44 10.08 5.32
CA VAL A 182 3.07 9.96 4.84
C VAL A 182 2.22 9.42 6.00
N VAL A 183 1.12 10.11 6.30
CA VAL A 183 0.08 9.66 7.24
C VAL A 183 -1.20 9.47 6.45
N CYS A 184 -1.83 8.31 6.58
CA CYS A 184 -3.16 8.02 6.01
C CYS A 184 -4.13 7.64 7.09
N ASP A 185 -5.26 8.34 7.12
CA ASP A 185 -6.40 8.05 7.96
C ASP A 185 -7.50 7.35 7.18
N TYR A 186 -8.19 6.39 7.81
CA TYR A 186 -9.16 5.49 7.19
C TYR A 186 -10.50 5.54 7.92
N GLY A 187 -11.59 5.66 7.17
CA GLY A 187 -12.94 5.75 7.71
C GLY A 187 -13.96 4.82 7.01
N PRO A 188 -14.71 4.00 7.78
CA PRO A 188 -14.45 3.54 9.13
C PRO A 188 -13.10 2.86 9.27
N GLY A 189 -12.45 2.99 10.41
CA GLY A 189 -11.16 2.36 10.68
C GLY A 189 -11.24 0.84 10.75
N GLY A 190 -10.15 0.22 10.38
CA GLY A 190 -9.96 -1.24 10.43
C GLY A 190 -9.28 -1.73 11.69
N ASN A 191 -8.74 -2.93 11.60
CA ASN A 191 -7.98 -3.60 12.66
C ASN A 191 -8.78 -3.75 13.96
N ILE A 192 -10.07 -4.08 13.84
CA ILE A 192 -10.96 -4.31 14.98
C ILE A 192 -10.69 -5.69 15.57
N GLY A 193 -10.41 -5.74 16.87
CA GLY A 193 -10.08 -6.98 17.57
C GLY A 193 -11.12 -8.10 17.33
N GLY A 194 -10.65 -9.28 17.00
CA GLY A 194 -11.48 -10.45 16.72
C GLY A 194 -12.13 -10.48 15.34
N GLN A 195 -11.84 -9.51 14.46
CA GLN A 195 -12.34 -9.49 13.07
C GLN A 195 -11.20 -9.69 12.08
N SER A 196 -11.47 -10.35 10.95
CA SER A 196 -10.55 -10.45 9.83
C SER A 196 -10.79 -9.29 8.84
N PRO A 197 -9.76 -8.87 8.07
CA PRO A 197 -9.87 -7.76 7.14
C PRO A 197 -10.79 -8.05 5.95
N TYR A 198 -10.84 -9.33 5.49
CA TYR A 198 -11.66 -9.78 4.35
C TYR A 198 -12.03 -11.25 4.50
#